data_0ae049afbff2e898b39a8a8dc80c841a
#
_entry.id   0ae049afbff2e898b39a8a8dc80c841a
#
_cell.length_a   1.000
_cell.length_b   1.000
_cell.length_c   1.000
_cell.angle_alpha   90.00
_cell.angle_beta   90.00
_cell.angle_gamma   90.00
#
_symmetry.space_group_name_H-M   'P 1'
#
loop_
_entity.id
_entity.type
_entity.pdbx_description
1 polymer ?
#
loop_
_entity_poly.entity_id
_entity_poly.type
_entity_poly.pdbx_seq_one_letter_code
_entity_poly.pdbx_strand_id
1 'polypeptide(L)'
;MSFNTFGHLFRVTTFGESHGIAIGCVVDGCPPLIPLTNEDIQLDLDRRRPGQSRFTTQRQEADQVKILSGVMAHPETGVQVTTGTPIALLIENTDQRSKDYSEIKDKFRPGHADFTYEAKYGLRDYRGGGRSSARETATRVAAGAIARKVLPEVKVRGALVQMGPHRIDREKWDWDEIARNPFFCPDKDKAAFFEQYLDGIRKSGSSIGAVVEVVAEGVPPGWGAPIYAKLDGELAAAMMSINAVKGVEIGAGFGAAELSGEENADEMRTGNNGTRFLSNHSGGVLGGISTGQPVVVRFAVKPTSSILSPRQTVDRTGHDTDIMTKGRHDPCVGIRAVPVGEAMMACVLADHFLRHRGQVGG
;
A
#
# COMPACT_ATOMS: atom_id res chain seq x y z
N MET A 1 -15.04 -15.17 12.38
CA MET A 1 -13.97 -14.27 12.89
C MET A 1 -13.61 -13.29 11.81
N SER A 2 -13.33 -12.02 12.15
CA SER A 2 -12.83 -11.03 11.19
C SER A 2 -11.30 -10.92 11.32
N PHE A 3 -10.65 -10.71 10.17
CA PHE A 3 -9.19 -10.57 10.08
C PHE A 3 -8.85 -9.09 9.90
N ASN A 4 -8.64 -8.38 11.02
CA ASN A 4 -8.22 -6.98 11.05
C ASN A 4 -6.79 -6.82 11.60
N THR A 5 -6.09 -7.93 11.83
CA THR A 5 -4.71 -7.99 12.29
C THR A 5 -3.84 -8.62 11.21
N PHE A 6 -2.72 -7.98 10.91
CA PHE A 6 -1.70 -8.40 9.97
C PHE A 6 -0.39 -8.68 10.72
N GLY A 7 0.46 -9.60 10.23
CA GLY A 7 1.76 -9.93 10.78
C GLY A 7 1.72 -10.96 11.92
N HIS A 8 2.88 -11.48 12.28
CA HIS A 8 3.07 -12.49 13.33
C HIS A 8 3.75 -11.93 14.58
N LEU A 9 4.93 -11.34 14.44
CA LEU A 9 5.67 -10.67 15.52
C LEU A 9 5.53 -9.15 15.41
N PHE A 10 5.69 -8.57 14.23
CA PHE A 10 5.31 -7.18 13.97
C PHE A 10 3.85 -7.16 13.53
N ARG A 11 2.94 -6.96 14.49
CA ARG A 11 1.50 -7.06 14.28
C ARG A 11 0.86 -5.69 14.16
N VAL A 12 -0.04 -5.57 13.19
CA VAL A 12 -0.80 -4.33 12.96
C VAL A 12 -2.28 -4.65 12.97
N THR A 13 -3.01 -4.13 13.93
CA THR A 13 -4.48 -4.21 13.99
C THR A 13 -5.07 -2.86 13.61
N THR A 14 -5.86 -2.80 12.54
CA THR A 14 -6.50 -1.57 12.05
C THR A 14 -7.98 -1.50 12.41
N PHE A 15 -8.48 -0.31 12.70
CA PHE A 15 -9.89 -0.07 13.07
C PHE A 15 -10.40 1.27 12.53
N GLY A 16 -11.72 1.48 12.62
CA GLY A 16 -12.42 2.69 12.22
C GLY A 16 -12.90 2.69 10.76
N GLU A 17 -13.92 3.45 10.48
CA GLU A 17 -14.61 3.60 9.19
C GLU A 17 -14.34 4.96 8.56
N SER A 18 -14.43 5.04 7.24
CA SER A 18 -14.14 6.26 6.46
C SER A 18 -15.01 7.47 6.81
N HIS A 19 -16.20 7.25 7.36
CA HIS A 19 -17.13 8.26 7.81
C HIS A 19 -17.47 8.12 9.31
N GLY A 20 -16.64 7.36 10.06
CA GLY A 20 -16.64 7.35 11.52
C GLY A 20 -15.88 8.54 12.09
N ILE A 21 -15.78 8.62 13.40
CA ILE A 21 -15.09 9.71 14.14
C ILE A 21 -13.60 9.73 13.78
N ALA A 22 -12.98 8.56 13.73
CA ALA A 22 -11.56 8.38 13.47
C ALA A 22 -11.28 7.02 12.84
N ILE A 23 -10.07 6.88 12.29
CA ILE A 23 -9.44 5.61 11.97
C ILE A 23 -8.17 5.48 12.81
N GLY A 24 -7.71 4.26 13.04
CA GLY A 24 -6.49 4.05 13.79
C GLY A 24 -5.91 2.67 13.61
N CYS A 25 -4.75 2.46 14.20
CA CYS A 25 -4.15 1.14 14.32
C CYS A 25 -3.43 0.97 15.66
N VAL A 26 -3.22 -0.28 16.02
CA VAL A 26 -2.32 -0.68 17.09
C VAL A 26 -1.20 -1.49 16.45
N VAL A 27 0.04 -1.05 16.66
CA VAL A 27 1.25 -1.77 16.28
C VAL A 27 1.81 -2.44 17.53
N ASP A 28 1.94 -3.76 17.48
CA ASP A 28 2.50 -4.58 18.56
C ASP A 28 3.73 -5.34 18.06
N GLY A 29 4.72 -5.54 18.93
CA GLY A 29 5.98 -6.19 18.60
C GLY A 29 7.07 -5.25 18.06
N CYS A 30 6.87 -3.94 18.10
CA CYS A 30 7.94 -2.98 17.83
C CYS A 30 9.00 -3.05 18.96
N PRO A 31 10.32 -3.24 18.65
CA PRO A 31 11.35 -3.25 19.66
C PRO A 31 11.43 -1.94 20.46
N PRO A 32 11.88 -1.96 21.72
CA PRO A 32 12.06 -0.75 22.52
C PRO A 32 13.25 0.09 22.05
N LEU A 33 13.35 1.32 22.57
CA LEU A 33 14.46 2.28 22.40
C LEU A 33 14.64 2.80 20.96
N ILE A 34 13.64 2.64 20.09
CA ILE A 34 13.64 3.23 18.76
C ILE A 34 13.10 4.67 18.87
N PRO A 35 13.85 5.71 18.43
CA PRO A 35 13.33 7.07 18.37
C PRO A 35 12.08 7.15 17.48
N LEU A 36 10.98 7.66 18.03
CA LEU A 36 9.69 7.75 17.33
C LEU A 36 8.89 8.97 17.81
N THR A 37 8.51 9.83 16.87
CA THR A 37 7.64 10.99 17.10
C THR A 37 6.46 10.97 16.14
N ASN A 38 5.47 11.87 16.35
CA ASN A 38 4.38 12.05 15.39
C ASN A 38 4.90 12.50 14.02
N GLU A 39 5.91 13.35 14.01
CA GLU A 39 6.53 13.92 12.79
C GLU A 39 7.16 12.82 11.93
N ASP A 40 7.82 11.84 12.53
CA ASP A 40 8.39 10.68 11.81
C ASP A 40 7.33 9.93 11.00
N ILE A 41 6.13 9.75 11.58
CA ILE A 41 5.02 9.06 10.93
C ILE A 41 4.32 9.98 9.93
N GLN A 42 4.22 11.26 10.24
CA GLN A 42 3.52 12.26 9.42
C GLN A 42 4.17 12.42 8.04
N LEU A 43 5.50 12.31 7.93
CA LEU A 43 6.22 12.37 6.66
C LEU A 43 5.69 11.35 5.63
N ASP A 44 5.44 10.10 6.05
CA ASP A 44 4.89 9.07 5.17
C ASP A 44 3.39 9.31 4.89
N LEU A 45 2.63 9.75 5.89
CA LEU A 45 1.22 10.09 5.74
C LEU A 45 1.00 11.26 4.78
N ASP A 46 1.85 12.27 4.80
CA ASP A 46 1.79 13.42 3.89
C ASP A 46 1.96 13.01 2.43
N ARG A 47 2.75 11.97 2.14
CA ARG A 47 2.88 11.40 0.80
C ARG A 47 1.62 10.66 0.34
N ARG A 48 0.81 10.15 1.27
CA ARG A 48 -0.41 9.36 0.98
C ARG A 48 -1.69 10.19 1.03
N ARG A 49 -1.78 11.25 1.84
CA ARG A 49 -3.02 11.97 2.14
C ARG A 49 -3.81 12.39 0.90
N PRO A 50 -5.14 12.54 0.98
CA PRO A 50 -5.95 13.10 -0.10
C PRO A 50 -5.64 14.60 -0.31
N GLY A 51 -5.90 15.10 -1.53
CA GLY A 51 -5.74 16.53 -1.81
C GLY A 51 -4.30 17.01 -2.05
N GLN A 52 -3.33 16.11 -2.23
CA GLN A 52 -1.93 16.48 -2.52
C GLN A 52 -1.75 17.17 -3.86
N SER A 53 -2.58 16.86 -4.84
CA SER A 53 -2.52 17.42 -6.17
C SER A 53 -3.92 17.50 -6.78
N ARG A 54 -4.05 18.27 -7.88
CA ARG A 54 -5.29 18.32 -8.66
C ARG A 54 -5.69 16.96 -9.29
N PHE A 55 -4.81 15.96 -9.24
CA PHE A 55 -4.98 14.63 -9.81
C PHE A 55 -5.48 13.60 -8.79
N THR A 56 -5.57 13.98 -7.54
CA THR A 56 -6.14 13.16 -6.46
C THR A 56 -7.53 13.67 -6.07
N THR A 57 -8.19 12.94 -5.18
CA THR A 57 -9.51 13.34 -4.67
C THR A 57 -9.50 14.76 -4.11
N GLN A 58 -10.62 15.48 -4.27
CA GLN A 58 -10.83 16.82 -3.69
C GLN A 58 -11.11 16.79 -2.18
N ARG A 59 -11.19 15.61 -1.56
CA ARG A 59 -11.29 15.47 -0.11
C ARG A 59 -10.00 16.04 0.52
N GLN A 60 -10.15 16.83 1.56
CA GLN A 60 -9.02 17.41 2.29
C GLN A 60 -8.97 16.83 3.69
N GLU A 61 -8.03 15.93 3.90
CA GLU A 61 -7.72 15.35 5.21
C GLU A 61 -6.23 15.58 5.47
N ALA A 62 -5.91 16.20 6.57
CA ALA A 62 -4.52 16.42 6.97
C ALA A 62 -3.83 15.10 7.38
N ASP A 63 -4.61 14.04 7.64
CA ASP A 63 -4.15 12.73 8.15
C ASP A 63 -3.24 12.88 9.37
N GLN A 64 -3.53 13.87 10.22
CA GLN A 64 -2.72 14.14 11.42
C GLN A 64 -2.77 12.96 12.37
N VAL A 65 -1.61 12.33 12.59
CA VAL A 65 -1.47 11.20 13.48
C VAL A 65 -1.25 11.65 14.93
N LYS A 66 -1.84 10.92 15.86
CA LYS A 66 -1.59 11.04 17.29
C LYS A 66 -1.09 9.70 17.81
N ILE A 67 0.09 9.68 18.43
CA ILE A 67 0.57 8.53 19.18
C ILE A 67 -0.08 8.58 20.56
N LEU A 68 -0.82 7.53 20.92
CA LEU A 68 -1.58 7.47 22.18
C LEU A 68 -0.89 6.61 23.24
N SER A 69 0.03 5.71 22.84
CA SER A 69 0.74 4.80 23.75
C SER A 69 2.00 4.23 23.10
N GLY A 70 2.79 3.51 23.87
CA GLY A 70 3.96 2.75 23.39
C GLY A 70 5.22 3.60 23.20
N VAL A 71 5.21 4.86 23.65
CA VAL A 71 6.38 5.75 23.63
C VAL A 71 6.53 6.47 24.96
N MET A 72 7.78 6.84 25.31
CA MET A 72 8.10 7.67 26.46
C MET A 72 9.39 8.45 26.22
N ALA A 73 9.63 9.50 26.97
CA ALA A 73 10.92 10.17 27.00
C ALA A 73 11.98 9.25 27.63
N HIS A 74 13.10 9.07 26.94
CA HIS A 74 14.23 8.31 27.50
C HIS A 74 14.81 9.04 28.73
N PRO A 75 14.96 8.37 29.87
CA PRO A 75 15.32 9.03 31.14
C PRO A 75 16.61 9.86 31.10
N GLU A 76 17.60 9.42 30.32
CA GLU A 76 18.91 10.08 30.25
C GLU A 76 19.01 11.13 29.14
N THR A 77 18.39 10.87 27.98
CA THR A 77 18.55 11.72 26.78
C THR A 77 17.38 12.67 26.54
N GLY A 78 16.22 12.40 27.15
CA GLY A 78 14.97 13.11 26.90
C GLY A 78 14.33 12.83 25.53
N VAL A 79 14.98 12.05 24.65
CA VAL A 79 14.43 11.69 23.33
C VAL A 79 13.26 10.76 23.51
N GLN A 80 12.15 11.03 22.78
CA GLN A 80 11.01 10.10 22.77
C GLN A 80 11.37 8.82 22.04
N VAL A 81 11.19 7.68 22.71
CA VAL A 81 11.52 6.35 22.20
C VAL A 81 10.36 5.37 22.43
N THR A 82 10.35 4.30 21.66
CA THR A 82 9.43 3.18 21.84
C THR A 82 9.73 2.44 23.15
N THR A 83 8.69 1.86 23.76
CA THR A 83 8.80 1.15 25.05
C THR A 83 8.78 -0.37 24.92
N GLY A 84 8.56 -0.91 23.71
CA GLY A 84 8.31 -2.35 23.49
C GLY A 84 6.87 -2.78 23.82
N THR A 85 6.00 -1.86 24.20
CA THR A 85 4.57 -2.11 24.43
C THR A 85 3.75 -1.65 23.21
N PRO A 86 2.45 -2.02 23.10
CA PRO A 86 1.65 -1.66 21.95
C PRO A 86 1.59 -0.15 21.68
N ILE A 87 1.87 0.24 20.44
CA ILE A 87 1.81 1.63 19.97
C ILE A 87 0.45 1.84 19.32
N ALA A 88 -0.40 2.63 19.97
CA ALA A 88 -1.71 3.00 19.44
C ALA A 88 -1.62 4.33 18.68
N LEU A 89 -2.13 4.33 17.45
CA LEU A 89 -2.17 5.50 16.56
C LEU A 89 -3.61 5.85 16.23
N LEU A 90 -3.94 7.15 16.24
CA LEU A 90 -5.25 7.68 15.89
C LEU A 90 -5.13 8.78 14.85
N ILE A 91 -6.03 8.76 13.86
CA ILE A 91 -6.18 9.78 12.82
C ILE A 91 -7.66 10.16 12.76
N GLU A 92 -7.99 11.41 13.09
CA GLU A 92 -9.37 11.90 13.05
C GLU A 92 -9.87 12.09 11.62
N ASN A 93 -11.16 11.87 11.38
CA ASN A 93 -11.81 12.17 10.12
C ASN A 93 -12.42 13.58 10.21
N THR A 94 -11.90 14.53 9.44
CA THR A 94 -12.27 15.96 9.52
C THR A 94 -13.12 16.45 8.35
N ASP A 95 -12.98 15.86 7.15
CA ASP A 95 -13.72 16.25 5.93
C ASP A 95 -14.63 15.13 5.40
N GLN A 96 -15.53 14.64 6.25
CA GLN A 96 -16.56 13.68 5.85
C GLN A 96 -17.85 14.39 5.43
N ARG A 97 -18.40 14.05 4.23
CA ARG A 97 -19.63 14.61 3.71
C ARG A 97 -20.64 13.50 3.41
N SER A 98 -21.39 13.10 4.43
CA SER A 98 -22.35 11.99 4.34
C SER A 98 -23.50 12.24 3.34
N LYS A 99 -23.82 13.51 3.06
CA LYS A 99 -24.88 13.89 2.08
C LYS A 99 -24.55 13.50 0.65
N ASP A 100 -23.27 13.35 0.30
CA ASP A 100 -22.82 12.99 -1.07
C ASP A 100 -23.25 11.57 -1.48
N TYR A 101 -23.75 10.76 -0.54
CA TYR A 101 -24.05 9.33 -0.74
C TYR A 101 -25.53 8.96 -0.60
N SER A 102 -26.44 9.94 -0.45
CA SER A 102 -27.86 9.68 -0.22
C SER A 102 -28.54 8.94 -1.39
N GLU A 103 -28.21 9.29 -2.63
CA GLU A 103 -28.78 8.69 -3.85
C GLU A 103 -28.38 7.22 -4.08
N ILE A 104 -27.28 6.76 -3.43
CA ILE A 104 -26.76 5.40 -3.59
C ILE A 104 -27.03 4.50 -2.38
N LYS A 105 -27.79 5.00 -1.39
CA LYS A 105 -28.10 4.25 -0.16
C LYS A 105 -28.71 2.88 -0.43
N ASP A 106 -29.62 2.82 -1.38
CA ASP A 106 -30.40 1.62 -1.68
C ASP A 106 -29.94 0.89 -2.96
N LYS A 107 -28.81 1.31 -3.56
CA LYS A 107 -28.25 0.71 -4.78
C LYS A 107 -26.84 0.20 -4.54
N PHE A 108 -26.41 -0.79 -5.29
CA PHE A 108 -25.05 -1.31 -5.23
C PHE A 108 -24.18 -0.74 -6.34
N ARG A 109 -23.03 -0.16 -6.01
CA ARG A 109 -22.07 0.31 -7.01
C ARG A 109 -21.40 -0.86 -7.71
N PRO A 110 -21.50 -0.99 -9.05
CA PRO A 110 -20.80 -2.05 -9.79
C PRO A 110 -19.30 -2.00 -9.56
N GLY A 111 -18.70 -3.16 -9.26
CA GLY A 111 -17.26 -3.25 -8.97
C GLY A 111 -16.83 -2.68 -7.62
N HIS A 112 -17.75 -2.20 -6.77
CA HIS A 112 -17.48 -1.81 -5.38
C HIS A 112 -17.85 -2.94 -4.41
N ALA A 113 -17.39 -2.85 -3.16
CA ALA A 113 -17.67 -3.86 -2.13
C ALA A 113 -19.08 -3.77 -1.51
N ASP A 114 -19.96 -2.89 -2.01
CA ASP A 114 -21.29 -2.65 -1.44
C ASP A 114 -22.10 -3.95 -1.31
N PHE A 115 -22.22 -4.71 -2.41
CA PHE A 115 -22.96 -5.96 -2.44
C PHE A 115 -22.38 -7.02 -1.51
N THR A 116 -21.06 -7.18 -1.52
CA THR A 116 -20.40 -8.23 -0.75
C THR A 116 -20.43 -7.95 0.75
N TYR A 117 -20.36 -6.69 1.17
CA TYR A 117 -20.51 -6.32 2.59
C TYR A 117 -21.94 -6.53 3.07
N GLU A 118 -22.94 -6.13 2.29
CA GLU A 118 -24.35 -6.39 2.61
C GLU A 118 -24.63 -7.89 2.72
N ALA A 119 -24.18 -8.68 1.74
CA ALA A 119 -24.37 -10.13 1.71
C ALA A 119 -23.68 -10.84 2.89
N LYS A 120 -22.50 -10.35 3.32
CA LYS A 120 -21.74 -10.97 4.39
C LYS A 120 -22.20 -10.54 5.79
N TYR A 121 -22.46 -9.26 6.00
CA TYR A 121 -22.70 -8.69 7.31
C TYR A 121 -24.16 -8.29 7.56
N GLY A 122 -25.03 -8.38 6.54
CA GLY A 122 -26.43 -7.92 6.60
C GLY A 122 -26.60 -6.41 6.62
N LEU A 123 -25.50 -5.66 6.58
CA LEU A 123 -25.47 -4.20 6.55
C LEU A 123 -24.16 -3.70 5.91
N ARG A 124 -24.21 -2.47 5.41
CA ARG A 124 -23.02 -1.75 4.91
C ARG A 124 -23.08 -0.28 5.26
N ASP A 125 -21.94 0.36 5.40
CA ASP A 125 -21.89 1.83 5.40
C ASP A 125 -21.89 2.34 3.96
N TYR A 126 -23.04 2.82 3.50
CA TYR A 126 -23.17 3.43 2.17
C TYR A 126 -22.39 4.75 2.04
N ARG A 127 -22.03 5.40 3.16
CA ARG A 127 -21.26 6.63 3.22
C ARG A 127 -19.77 6.33 2.96
N GLY A 128 -19.38 6.25 1.69
CA GLY A 128 -17.99 6.00 1.28
C GLY A 128 -17.47 4.58 1.47
N GLY A 129 -18.30 3.63 1.96
CA GLY A 129 -17.97 2.20 2.03
C GLY A 129 -17.32 1.72 3.34
N GLY A 130 -17.26 2.56 4.38
CA GLY A 130 -16.75 2.15 5.70
C GLY A 130 -15.32 1.60 5.66
N ARG A 131 -15.12 0.36 6.11
CA ARG A 131 -13.83 -0.36 6.07
C ARG A 131 -13.35 -0.72 4.67
N SER A 132 -14.24 -0.79 3.66
CA SER A 132 -13.83 -1.04 2.27
C SER A 132 -13.25 0.19 1.57
N SER A 133 -13.31 1.35 2.20
CA SER A 133 -12.78 2.61 1.68
C SER A 133 -11.24 2.62 1.71
N ALA A 134 -10.62 3.19 0.67
CA ALA A 134 -9.18 3.44 0.67
C ALA A 134 -8.72 4.39 1.79
N ARG A 135 -9.62 5.01 2.56
CA ARG A 135 -9.32 5.81 3.75
C ARG A 135 -8.54 5.01 4.80
N GLU A 136 -8.89 3.73 4.99
CA GLU A 136 -8.24 2.85 5.97
C GLU A 136 -6.73 2.68 5.70
N THR A 137 -6.27 2.84 4.45
CA THR A 137 -4.84 2.70 4.12
C THR A 137 -3.94 3.75 4.79
N ALA A 138 -4.48 4.84 5.34
CA ALA A 138 -3.71 5.77 6.15
C ALA A 138 -3.13 5.09 7.40
N THR A 139 -3.90 4.18 8.02
CA THR A 139 -3.43 3.43 9.20
C THR A 139 -2.31 2.46 8.83
N ARG A 140 -2.33 1.88 7.61
CA ARG A 140 -1.24 1.03 7.11
C ARG A 140 0.03 1.83 6.88
N VAL A 141 -0.08 3.04 6.31
CA VAL A 141 1.07 3.93 6.09
C VAL A 141 1.67 4.36 7.42
N ALA A 142 0.83 4.69 8.40
CA ALA A 142 1.29 5.02 9.76
C ALA A 142 2.05 3.85 10.41
N ALA A 143 1.54 2.62 10.30
CA ALA A 143 2.24 1.42 10.78
C ALA A 143 3.53 1.15 10.00
N GLY A 144 3.53 1.37 8.68
CA GLY A 144 4.70 1.24 7.81
C GLY A 144 5.83 2.19 8.17
N ALA A 145 5.51 3.41 8.61
CA ALA A 145 6.51 4.36 9.11
C ALA A 145 7.24 3.82 10.35
N ILE A 146 6.53 3.17 11.27
CA ILE A 146 7.13 2.48 12.42
C ILE A 146 7.99 1.29 11.94
N ALA A 147 7.48 0.49 11.00
CA ALA A 147 8.22 -0.64 10.45
C ALA A 147 9.55 -0.22 9.81
N ARG A 148 9.59 0.91 9.10
CA ARG A 148 10.84 1.47 8.55
C ARG A 148 11.86 1.80 9.65
N LYS A 149 11.43 2.28 10.81
CA LYS A 149 12.32 2.54 11.96
C LYS A 149 12.90 1.26 12.57
N VAL A 150 12.18 0.15 12.46
CA VAL A 150 12.69 -1.19 12.85
C VAL A 150 13.77 -1.69 11.88
N LEU A 151 13.81 -1.15 10.66
CA LEU A 151 14.65 -1.60 9.54
C LEU A 151 15.54 -0.47 9.01
N PRO A 152 16.44 0.12 9.81
CA PRO A 152 17.19 1.32 9.40
C PRO A 152 18.10 1.10 8.18
N GLU A 153 18.55 -0.14 7.94
CA GLU A 153 19.43 -0.50 6.82
C GLU A 153 18.67 -0.83 5.53
N VAL A 154 17.32 -0.96 5.59
CA VAL A 154 16.49 -1.32 4.43
C VAL A 154 15.83 -0.08 3.85
N LYS A 155 16.10 0.18 2.58
CA LYS A 155 15.51 1.28 1.83
C LYS A 155 14.33 0.77 0.98
N VAL A 156 13.10 1.12 1.36
CA VAL A 156 11.89 0.75 0.62
C VAL A 156 11.38 1.95 -0.18
N ARG A 157 11.26 1.80 -1.50
CA ARG A 157 10.78 2.84 -2.43
C ARG A 157 9.77 2.27 -3.39
N GLY A 158 8.75 3.05 -3.70
CA GLY A 158 7.71 2.70 -4.66
C GLY A 158 7.64 3.66 -5.84
N ALA A 159 7.18 3.17 -6.98
CA ALA A 159 6.99 3.93 -8.20
C ALA A 159 5.72 3.51 -8.93
N LEU A 160 5.03 4.46 -9.56
CA LEU A 160 3.94 4.18 -10.49
C LEU A 160 4.56 3.92 -11.86
N VAL A 161 4.49 2.67 -12.33
CA VAL A 161 5.17 2.20 -13.54
C VAL A 161 4.24 2.05 -14.75
N GLN A 162 2.92 2.15 -14.52
CA GLN A 162 1.92 2.11 -15.59
C GLN A 162 0.65 2.84 -15.15
N MET A 163 0.02 3.58 -16.08
CA MET A 163 -1.30 4.16 -15.93
C MET A 163 -2.17 3.79 -17.14
N GLY A 164 -3.25 3.05 -16.91
CA GLY A 164 -4.03 2.45 -17.99
C GLY A 164 -3.15 1.57 -18.88
N PRO A 165 -3.21 1.71 -20.22
CA PRO A 165 -2.37 0.95 -21.15
C PRO A 165 -0.93 1.48 -21.28
N HIS A 166 -0.62 2.62 -20.65
CA HIS A 166 0.64 3.33 -20.87
C HIS A 166 1.67 2.96 -19.80
N ARG A 167 2.75 2.31 -20.21
CA ARG A 167 3.89 1.94 -19.35
C ARG A 167 5.00 2.99 -19.45
N ILE A 168 5.81 3.08 -18.41
CA ILE A 168 7.06 3.85 -18.42
C ILE A 168 8.08 3.21 -19.37
N ASP A 169 9.08 3.99 -19.73
CA ASP A 169 10.31 3.47 -20.33
C ASP A 169 11.29 3.10 -19.22
N ARG A 170 11.63 1.81 -19.11
CA ARG A 170 12.52 1.30 -18.05
C ARG A 170 13.95 1.84 -18.16
N GLU A 171 14.39 2.25 -19.35
CA GLU A 171 15.72 2.84 -19.56
C GLU A 171 15.82 4.27 -19.02
N LYS A 172 14.67 4.94 -18.80
CA LYS A 172 14.56 6.29 -18.23
C LYS A 172 14.28 6.31 -16.73
N TRP A 173 14.52 5.21 -16.04
CA TRP A 173 14.26 5.10 -14.61
C TRP A 173 15.16 6.02 -13.78
N ASP A 174 14.58 7.01 -13.12
CA ASP A 174 15.23 7.89 -12.15
C ASP A 174 14.47 7.90 -10.83
N TRP A 175 15.11 7.39 -9.78
CA TRP A 175 14.52 7.37 -8.44
C TRP A 175 14.30 8.77 -7.85
N ASP A 176 15.08 9.77 -8.24
CA ASP A 176 14.95 11.12 -7.74
C ASP A 176 13.77 11.86 -8.38
N GLU A 177 13.37 11.45 -9.59
CA GLU A 177 12.21 12.00 -10.28
C GLU A 177 10.90 11.71 -9.57
N ILE A 178 10.80 10.60 -8.81
CA ILE A 178 9.60 10.17 -8.08
C ILE A 178 9.11 11.27 -7.10
N ALA A 179 10.02 11.99 -6.47
CA ALA A 179 9.68 13.07 -5.54
C ALA A 179 9.35 14.41 -6.25
N ARG A 180 9.62 14.51 -7.56
CA ARG A 180 9.49 15.78 -8.33
C ARG A 180 8.17 15.88 -9.09
N ASN A 181 7.39 14.80 -9.17
CA ASN A 181 6.11 14.82 -9.86
C ASN A 181 4.99 14.21 -9.01
N PRO A 182 3.72 14.58 -9.26
CA PRO A 182 2.59 14.15 -8.42
C PRO A 182 2.14 12.71 -8.66
N PHE A 183 2.79 11.96 -9.55
CA PHE A 183 2.42 10.60 -9.93
C PHE A 183 3.31 9.54 -9.29
N PHE A 184 4.39 9.91 -8.60
CA PHE A 184 5.45 8.99 -8.19
C PHE A 184 6.03 8.21 -9.37
N CYS A 185 6.10 8.85 -10.55
CA CYS A 185 6.58 8.24 -11.78
C CYS A 185 8.10 8.43 -11.89
N PRO A 186 8.89 7.37 -12.15
CA PRO A 186 10.34 7.46 -12.26
C PRO A 186 10.82 7.93 -13.66
N ASP A 187 9.92 8.05 -14.62
CA ASP A 187 10.16 8.51 -15.99
C ASP A 187 9.56 9.90 -16.16
N LYS A 188 10.40 10.93 -16.28
CA LYS A 188 10.00 12.33 -16.39
C LYS A 188 9.09 12.61 -17.59
N ASP A 189 9.41 12.02 -18.75
CA ASP A 189 8.61 12.22 -19.98
C ASP A 189 7.25 11.56 -19.83
N LYS A 190 7.22 10.38 -19.20
CA LYS A 190 5.99 9.66 -18.93
C LYS A 190 5.14 10.35 -17.86
N ALA A 191 5.74 10.98 -16.86
CA ALA A 191 5.03 11.78 -15.87
C ALA A 191 4.28 12.95 -16.54
N ALA A 192 4.93 13.66 -17.46
CA ALA A 192 4.29 14.73 -18.24
C ALA A 192 3.13 14.21 -19.12
N PHE A 193 3.29 13.04 -19.71
CA PHE A 193 2.21 12.39 -20.45
C PHE A 193 1.05 11.99 -19.53
N PHE A 194 1.32 11.41 -18.37
CA PHE A 194 0.29 11.01 -17.40
C PHE A 194 -0.55 12.17 -16.93
N GLU A 195 0.02 13.37 -16.83
CA GLU A 195 -0.70 14.59 -16.52
C GLU A 195 -1.83 14.88 -17.52
N GLN A 196 -1.49 14.86 -18.81
CA GLN A 196 -2.45 15.10 -19.89
C GLN A 196 -3.48 13.98 -20.00
N TYR A 197 -3.02 12.74 -19.91
CA TYR A 197 -3.87 11.56 -20.00
C TYR A 197 -4.92 11.52 -18.89
N LEU A 198 -4.49 11.73 -17.64
CA LEU A 198 -5.39 11.71 -16.48
C LEU A 198 -6.38 12.89 -16.46
N ASP A 199 -5.97 14.06 -16.97
CA ASP A 199 -6.89 15.18 -17.17
C ASP A 199 -8.01 14.83 -18.18
N GLY A 200 -7.69 14.11 -19.24
CA GLY A 200 -8.69 13.57 -20.18
C GLY A 200 -9.67 12.61 -19.51
N ILE A 201 -9.15 11.66 -18.74
CA ILE A 201 -9.96 10.69 -17.97
C ILE A 201 -10.89 11.43 -16.97
N ARG A 202 -10.35 12.41 -16.24
CA ARG A 202 -11.12 13.21 -15.28
C ARG A 202 -12.25 14.00 -15.97
N LYS A 203 -11.96 14.64 -17.11
CA LYS A 203 -12.96 15.41 -17.90
C LYS A 203 -14.06 14.51 -18.46
N SER A 204 -13.76 13.28 -18.80
CA SER A 204 -14.78 12.30 -19.25
C SER A 204 -15.62 11.73 -18.08
N GLY A 205 -15.33 12.09 -16.83
CA GLY A 205 -16.02 11.56 -15.64
C GLY A 205 -15.72 10.09 -15.36
N SER A 206 -14.62 9.55 -15.91
CA SER A 206 -14.18 8.16 -15.78
C SER A 206 -13.04 8.02 -14.79
N SER A 207 -12.51 6.82 -14.66
CA SER A 207 -11.34 6.45 -13.85
C SER A 207 -10.44 5.49 -14.60
N ILE A 208 -9.19 5.38 -14.16
CA ILE A 208 -8.21 4.50 -14.78
C ILE A 208 -7.41 3.72 -13.73
N GLY A 209 -6.98 2.51 -14.07
CA GLY A 209 -6.12 1.68 -13.23
C GLY A 209 -4.64 2.03 -13.40
N ALA A 210 -3.81 1.40 -12.56
CA ALA A 210 -2.37 1.59 -12.57
C ALA A 210 -1.64 0.32 -12.14
N VAL A 211 -0.34 0.27 -12.43
CA VAL A 211 0.60 -0.69 -11.83
C VAL A 211 1.61 0.09 -11.01
N VAL A 212 1.81 -0.37 -9.79
CA VAL A 212 2.80 0.13 -8.83
C VAL A 212 3.89 -0.92 -8.68
N GLU A 213 5.14 -0.49 -8.67
CA GLU A 213 6.29 -1.32 -8.32
C GLU A 213 6.89 -0.81 -7.01
N VAL A 214 7.22 -1.73 -6.11
CA VAL A 214 7.89 -1.43 -4.84
C VAL A 214 9.16 -2.25 -4.76
N VAL A 215 10.26 -1.58 -4.42
CA VAL A 215 11.59 -2.17 -4.31
C VAL A 215 12.13 -1.95 -2.90
N ALA A 216 12.63 -3.02 -2.28
CA ALA A 216 13.38 -2.95 -1.04
C ALA A 216 14.84 -3.31 -1.30
N GLU A 217 15.75 -2.38 -1.00
CA GLU A 217 17.20 -2.53 -1.08
C GLU A 217 17.77 -2.67 0.34
N GLY A 218 18.87 -3.40 0.48
CA GLY A 218 19.53 -3.61 1.78
C GLY A 218 18.92 -4.75 2.60
N VAL A 219 17.99 -5.53 2.05
CA VAL A 219 17.49 -6.75 2.70
C VAL A 219 18.59 -7.81 2.66
N PRO A 220 19.12 -8.27 3.81
CA PRO A 220 20.19 -9.28 3.81
C PRO A 220 19.66 -10.64 3.34
N PRO A 221 20.53 -11.56 2.89
CA PRO A 221 20.12 -12.93 2.63
C PRO A 221 19.64 -13.60 3.92
N GLY A 222 18.60 -14.44 3.82
CA GLY A 222 18.14 -15.28 4.93
C GLY A 222 16.81 -14.87 5.56
N TRP A 223 16.21 -13.72 5.24
CA TRP A 223 14.87 -13.39 5.76
C TRP A 223 13.79 -14.11 4.96
N GLY A 224 12.85 -14.66 5.67
CA GLY A 224 11.79 -15.49 5.10
C GLY A 224 11.82 -16.91 5.66
N ALA A 225 10.97 -17.77 5.15
CA ALA A 225 10.93 -19.17 5.55
C ALA A 225 10.43 -20.03 4.38
N PRO A 226 10.83 -21.31 4.32
CA PRO A 226 10.31 -22.21 3.28
C PRO A 226 8.85 -22.56 3.52
N ILE A 227 8.21 -23.03 2.46
CA ILE A 227 6.89 -23.65 2.34
C ILE A 227 5.74 -22.66 2.64
N TYR A 228 5.28 -22.50 3.87
CA TYR A 228 4.02 -21.80 4.16
C TYR A 228 4.18 -20.32 4.53
N ALA A 229 5.37 -19.91 4.97
CA ALA A 229 5.67 -18.53 5.34
C ALA A 229 6.75 -17.91 4.43
N LYS A 230 6.64 -18.18 3.14
CA LYS A 230 7.52 -17.61 2.13
C LYS A 230 7.42 -16.09 2.12
N LEU A 231 8.57 -15.42 2.03
CA LEU A 231 8.62 -13.96 1.94
C LEU A 231 7.84 -13.42 0.74
N ASP A 232 8.01 -14.03 -0.45
CA ASP A 232 7.25 -13.68 -1.66
C ASP A 232 5.75 -13.92 -1.49
N GLY A 233 5.35 -15.02 -0.84
CA GLY A 233 3.96 -15.33 -0.56
C GLY A 233 3.31 -14.32 0.40
N GLU A 234 3.99 -13.95 1.49
CA GLU A 234 3.48 -12.95 2.44
C GLU A 234 3.47 -11.54 1.85
N LEU A 235 4.48 -11.18 1.03
CA LEU A 235 4.47 -9.93 0.26
C LEU A 235 3.28 -9.88 -0.72
N ALA A 236 3.04 -10.97 -1.46
CA ALA A 236 1.90 -11.05 -2.37
C ALA A 236 0.57 -10.91 -1.63
N ALA A 237 0.40 -11.59 -0.50
CA ALA A 237 -0.80 -11.47 0.34
C ALA A 237 -0.98 -10.04 0.90
N ALA A 238 0.09 -9.41 1.35
CA ALA A 238 0.07 -8.04 1.85
C ALA A 238 -0.36 -7.04 0.76
N MET A 239 0.22 -7.12 -0.44
CA MET A 239 -0.15 -6.25 -1.57
C MET A 239 -1.57 -6.53 -2.05
N MET A 240 -2.00 -7.80 -2.13
CA MET A 240 -3.36 -8.17 -2.51
C MET A 240 -4.41 -7.66 -1.51
N SER A 241 -4.04 -7.45 -0.25
CA SER A 241 -4.91 -6.90 0.79
C SER A 241 -5.19 -5.39 0.62
N ILE A 242 -4.40 -4.68 -0.20
CA ILE A 242 -4.61 -3.26 -0.47
C ILE A 242 -5.89 -3.07 -1.30
N ASN A 243 -6.70 -2.08 -0.92
CA ASN A 243 -7.95 -1.79 -1.61
C ASN A 243 -7.72 -1.60 -3.12
N ALA A 244 -8.61 -2.18 -3.93
CA ALA A 244 -8.58 -2.17 -5.40
C ALA A 244 -7.45 -2.96 -6.07
N VAL A 245 -6.56 -3.60 -5.35
CA VAL A 245 -5.54 -4.48 -5.96
C VAL A 245 -6.20 -5.75 -6.51
N LYS A 246 -5.75 -6.19 -7.71
CA LYS A 246 -6.28 -7.33 -8.46
C LYS A 246 -5.22 -8.26 -9.02
N GLY A 247 -3.96 -7.94 -8.89
CA GLY A 247 -2.85 -8.79 -9.32
C GLY A 247 -1.58 -8.38 -8.60
N VAL A 248 -0.71 -9.35 -8.34
CA VAL A 248 0.62 -9.15 -7.74
C VAL A 248 1.63 -10.00 -8.50
N GLU A 249 2.82 -9.46 -8.72
CA GLU A 249 3.95 -10.13 -9.34
C GLU A 249 5.20 -9.92 -8.47
N ILE A 250 6.04 -10.95 -8.41
CA ILE A 250 7.34 -10.92 -7.76
C ILE A 250 8.42 -11.08 -8.84
N GLY A 251 9.42 -10.21 -8.88
CA GLY A 251 10.49 -10.26 -9.89
C GLY A 251 9.95 -10.19 -11.32
N ALA A 252 10.29 -11.17 -12.16
CA ALA A 252 9.79 -11.28 -13.54
C ALA A 252 8.27 -11.52 -13.61
N GLY A 253 7.64 -12.01 -12.51
CA GLY A 253 6.21 -12.23 -12.43
C GLY A 253 5.70 -13.19 -13.50
N PHE A 254 4.61 -12.83 -14.18
CA PHE A 254 4.05 -13.65 -15.27
C PHE A 254 5.00 -13.77 -16.48
N GLY A 255 5.91 -12.81 -16.69
CA GLY A 255 6.92 -12.89 -17.73
C GLY A 255 7.88 -14.07 -17.57
N ALA A 256 8.05 -14.61 -16.35
CA ALA A 256 8.87 -15.80 -16.13
C ALA A 256 8.37 -17.05 -16.89
N ALA A 257 7.06 -17.10 -17.21
CA ALA A 257 6.49 -18.20 -17.99
C ALA A 257 6.88 -18.17 -19.47
N GLU A 258 7.40 -17.05 -19.96
CA GLU A 258 7.83 -16.85 -21.34
C GLU A 258 9.34 -17.15 -21.53
N LEU A 259 10.08 -17.30 -20.43
CA LEU A 259 11.52 -17.53 -20.41
C LEU A 259 11.86 -19.02 -20.41
N SER A 260 12.93 -19.38 -21.09
CA SER A 260 13.56 -20.70 -20.92
C SER A 260 14.25 -20.80 -19.55
N GLY A 261 14.65 -22.01 -19.15
CA GLY A 261 15.38 -22.20 -17.89
C GLY A 261 16.70 -21.42 -17.85
N GLU A 262 17.40 -21.34 -18.95
CA GLU A 262 18.65 -20.61 -19.11
C GLU A 262 18.42 -19.09 -19.00
N GLU A 263 17.37 -18.57 -19.63
CA GLU A 263 17.04 -17.14 -19.61
C GLU A 263 16.55 -16.70 -18.23
N ASN A 264 15.81 -17.55 -17.54
CA ASN A 264 15.29 -17.24 -16.20
C ASN A 264 16.31 -17.45 -15.07
N ALA A 265 17.45 -18.09 -15.36
CA ALA A 265 18.44 -18.39 -14.33
C ALA A 265 19.08 -17.10 -13.80
N ASP A 266 18.98 -16.86 -12.50
CA ASP A 266 19.74 -15.82 -11.80
C ASP A 266 21.16 -16.34 -11.51
N GLU A 267 22.03 -16.33 -12.55
CA GLU A 267 23.40 -16.84 -12.45
C GLU A 267 24.21 -16.11 -11.39
N MET A 268 25.16 -16.80 -10.77
CA MET A 268 26.01 -16.28 -9.68
C MET A 268 27.46 -16.31 -10.07
N ARG A 269 28.23 -15.34 -9.57
CA ARG A 269 29.70 -15.25 -9.66
C ARG A 269 30.27 -14.80 -8.32
N THR A 270 31.56 -15.02 -8.12
CA THR A 270 32.29 -14.44 -6.99
C THR A 270 32.35 -12.93 -7.13
N GLY A 271 31.93 -12.20 -6.11
CA GLY A 271 32.04 -10.75 -6.00
C GLY A 271 33.01 -10.32 -4.92
N ASN A 272 33.29 -9.02 -4.80
CA ASN A 272 34.21 -8.46 -3.80
C ASN A 272 33.76 -8.72 -2.35
N ASN A 273 32.45 -8.79 -2.12
CA ASN A 273 31.83 -8.97 -0.81
C ASN A 273 31.00 -10.27 -0.72
N GLY A 274 31.39 -11.32 -1.44
CA GLY A 274 30.68 -12.60 -1.47
C GLY A 274 30.05 -12.90 -2.83
N THR A 275 28.86 -13.52 -2.83
CA THR A 275 28.15 -13.89 -4.06
C THR A 275 27.53 -12.67 -4.76
N ARG A 276 27.75 -12.52 -6.06
CA ARG A 276 27.09 -11.54 -6.93
C ARG A 276 26.18 -12.26 -7.92
N PHE A 277 24.93 -11.88 -7.96
CA PHE A 277 23.97 -12.33 -8.98
C PHE A 277 24.11 -11.49 -10.26
N LEU A 278 23.91 -12.10 -11.43
CA LEU A 278 24.01 -11.43 -12.73
C LEU A 278 22.68 -10.90 -13.23
N SER A 279 21.55 -11.42 -12.71
CA SER A 279 20.17 -11.00 -12.96
C SER A 279 19.36 -11.09 -11.69
N ASN A 280 18.09 -10.65 -11.72
CA ASN A 280 17.18 -10.71 -10.56
C ASN A 280 15.75 -11.04 -11.03
N HIS A 281 15.60 -12.10 -11.83
CA HIS A 281 14.30 -12.57 -12.32
C HIS A 281 13.42 -13.05 -11.19
N SER A 282 14.02 -13.63 -10.14
CA SER A 282 13.32 -14.10 -8.93
C SER A 282 12.89 -12.96 -7.99
N GLY A 283 13.26 -11.70 -8.30
CA GLY A 283 12.86 -10.55 -7.49
C GLY A 283 13.39 -10.55 -6.07
N GLY A 284 14.63 -11.05 -5.85
CA GLY A 284 15.30 -11.05 -4.56
C GLY A 284 14.88 -12.16 -3.60
N VAL A 285 14.08 -13.14 -4.05
CA VAL A 285 13.56 -14.22 -3.20
C VAL A 285 13.71 -15.56 -3.91
N LEU A 286 14.39 -16.52 -3.27
CA LEU A 286 14.53 -17.91 -3.73
C LEU A 286 14.03 -18.86 -2.64
N GLY A 287 13.15 -19.78 -2.99
CA GLY A 287 12.55 -20.74 -2.04
C GLY A 287 11.79 -20.09 -0.88
N GLY A 288 11.36 -18.84 -1.03
CA GLY A 288 10.66 -18.07 0.00
C GLY A 288 11.61 -17.31 0.96
N ILE A 289 12.91 -17.25 0.65
CA ILE A 289 13.94 -16.64 1.47
C ILE A 289 14.69 -15.58 0.66
N SER A 290 15.01 -14.44 1.27
CA SER A 290 15.73 -13.35 0.62
C SER A 290 17.16 -13.75 0.22
N THR A 291 17.62 -13.23 -0.93
CA THR A 291 18.92 -13.53 -1.52
C THR A 291 20.00 -12.49 -1.23
N GLY A 292 19.63 -11.32 -0.71
CA GLY A 292 20.51 -10.16 -0.62
C GLY A 292 20.38 -9.21 -1.81
N GLN A 293 19.65 -9.60 -2.87
CA GLN A 293 19.31 -8.73 -3.98
C GLN A 293 18.10 -7.83 -3.63
N PRO A 294 17.86 -6.77 -4.40
CA PRO A 294 16.65 -5.99 -4.23
C PRO A 294 15.39 -6.87 -4.31
N VAL A 295 14.51 -6.74 -3.33
CA VAL A 295 13.21 -7.40 -3.33
C VAL A 295 12.24 -6.56 -4.15
N VAL A 296 11.70 -7.14 -5.23
CA VAL A 296 10.88 -6.41 -6.22
C VAL A 296 9.47 -6.99 -6.29
N VAL A 297 8.48 -6.16 -6.02
CA VAL A 297 7.06 -6.52 -6.08
C VAL A 297 6.31 -5.51 -6.95
N ARG A 298 5.48 -6.01 -7.88
CA ARG A 298 4.52 -5.19 -8.63
C ARG A 298 3.10 -5.58 -8.28
N PHE A 299 2.19 -4.60 -8.29
CA PHE A 299 0.77 -4.88 -8.12
C PHE A 299 -0.11 -3.99 -8.99
N ALA A 300 -1.18 -4.58 -9.49
CA ALA A 300 -2.16 -3.92 -10.36
C ALA A 300 -3.35 -3.42 -9.55
N VAL A 301 -3.63 -2.13 -9.68
CA VAL A 301 -4.74 -1.42 -9.03
C VAL A 301 -5.83 -1.18 -10.07
N LYS A 302 -7.04 -1.71 -9.85
CA LYS A 302 -8.17 -1.50 -10.76
C LYS A 302 -8.66 -0.05 -10.72
N PRO A 303 -9.36 0.42 -11.78
CA PRO A 303 -10.05 1.71 -11.77
C PRO A 303 -11.02 1.85 -10.60
N THR A 304 -11.21 3.07 -10.11
CA THR A 304 -12.25 3.40 -9.13
C THR A 304 -13.63 3.10 -9.72
N SER A 305 -14.45 2.40 -8.96
CA SER A 305 -15.82 2.04 -9.41
C SER A 305 -16.83 3.19 -9.31
N SER A 306 -16.48 4.27 -8.62
CA SER A 306 -17.33 5.46 -8.50
C SER A 306 -17.01 6.44 -9.64
N ILE A 307 -17.85 6.45 -10.68
CA ILE A 307 -17.69 7.26 -11.90
C ILE A 307 -18.97 8.03 -12.22
N LEU A 308 -18.84 9.09 -13.02
CA LEU A 308 -19.95 9.95 -13.43
C LEU A 308 -20.72 9.41 -14.64
N SER A 309 -20.37 8.25 -15.17
CA SER A 309 -21.11 7.59 -16.24
C SER A 309 -22.15 6.64 -15.65
N PRO A 310 -23.42 6.63 -16.13
CA PRO A 310 -24.43 5.69 -15.69
C PRO A 310 -24.00 4.25 -15.90
N ARG A 311 -24.31 3.37 -14.93
CA ARG A 311 -24.03 1.94 -14.97
C ARG A 311 -25.23 1.16 -14.49
N GLN A 312 -25.50 0.04 -15.13
CA GLN A 312 -26.54 -0.90 -14.74
C GLN A 312 -26.17 -1.56 -13.40
N THR A 313 -27.15 -1.70 -12.53
CA THR A 313 -27.01 -2.34 -11.22
C THR A 313 -28.35 -2.87 -10.74
N VAL A 314 -28.38 -3.38 -9.52
CA VAL A 314 -29.60 -3.73 -8.80
C VAL A 314 -29.70 -2.92 -7.51
N ASP A 315 -30.94 -2.71 -7.06
CA ASP A 315 -31.20 -2.15 -5.75
C ASP A 315 -31.19 -3.25 -4.66
N ARG A 316 -31.35 -2.85 -3.39
CA ARG A 316 -31.37 -3.77 -2.24
C ARG A 316 -32.56 -4.75 -2.26
N THR A 317 -33.60 -4.48 -3.05
CA THR A 317 -34.77 -5.34 -3.20
C THR A 317 -34.65 -6.29 -4.40
N GLY A 318 -33.54 -6.21 -5.14
CA GLY A 318 -33.25 -7.08 -6.29
C GLY A 318 -33.80 -6.61 -7.62
N HIS A 319 -34.29 -5.36 -7.73
CA HIS A 319 -34.80 -4.81 -8.99
C HIS A 319 -33.68 -4.13 -9.79
N ASP A 320 -33.72 -4.30 -11.10
CA ASP A 320 -32.84 -3.63 -12.04
C ASP A 320 -32.98 -2.11 -11.96
N THR A 321 -31.86 -1.42 -11.93
CA THR A 321 -31.79 0.04 -11.89
C THR A 321 -30.46 0.54 -12.47
N ASP A 322 -30.35 1.85 -12.66
CA ASP A 322 -29.12 2.51 -13.03
C ASP A 322 -28.56 3.30 -11.85
N ILE A 323 -27.23 3.42 -11.82
CA ILE A 323 -26.50 4.22 -10.84
C ILE A 323 -25.48 5.12 -11.54
N MET A 324 -25.37 6.35 -11.08
CA MET A 324 -24.28 7.27 -11.38
C MET A 324 -23.73 7.79 -10.06
N THR A 325 -22.44 7.52 -9.78
CA THR A 325 -21.87 7.89 -8.49
C THR A 325 -21.26 9.27 -8.57
N LYS A 326 -21.97 10.27 -8.03
CA LYS A 326 -21.42 11.60 -7.78
C LYS A 326 -20.56 11.55 -6.51
N GLY A 327 -19.46 12.29 -6.48
CA GLY A 327 -18.62 12.36 -5.28
C GLY A 327 -17.16 12.72 -5.60
N ARG A 328 -16.36 12.83 -4.52
CA ARG A 328 -14.95 13.21 -4.58
C ARG A 328 -14.08 11.96 -4.62
N HIS A 329 -13.91 11.35 -5.80
CA HIS A 329 -13.13 10.12 -5.98
C HIS A 329 -11.83 10.40 -6.71
N ASP A 330 -10.81 9.57 -6.44
CA ASP A 330 -9.55 9.60 -7.18
C ASP A 330 -9.80 9.10 -8.62
N PRO A 331 -9.43 9.85 -9.66
CA PRO A 331 -9.52 9.34 -11.04
C PRO A 331 -8.53 8.21 -11.31
N CYS A 332 -7.43 8.15 -10.54
CA CYS A 332 -6.48 7.02 -10.49
C CYS A 332 -6.02 6.80 -9.04
N VAL A 333 -6.59 5.81 -8.37
CA VAL A 333 -6.23 5.49 -6.97
C VAL A 333 -4.82 4.88 -6.85
N GLY A 334 -4.23 4.42 -7.96
CA GLY A 334 -2.88 3.87 -8.02
C GLY A 334 -1.80 4.86 -7.59
N ILE A 335 -1.99 6.17 -7.80
CA ILE A 335 -1.07 7.20 -7.34
C ILE A 335 -0.90 7.10 -5.81
N ARG A 336 -1.99 7.05 -5.08
CA ARG A 336 -1.98 6.95 -3.62
C ARG A 336 -1.62 5.54 -3.12
N ALA A 337 -1.70 4.53 -3.98
CA ALA A 337 -1.30 3.18 -3.64
C ALA A 337 0.23 3.01 -3.53
N VAL A 338 1.03 3.93 -4.11
CA VAL A 338 2.50 3.88 -4.02
C VAL A 338 2.97 3.88 -2.55
N PRO A 339 2.71 4.91 -1.72
CA PRO A 339 3.13 4.89 -0.32
C PRO A 339 2.46 3.78 0.50
N VAL A 340 1.29 3.30 0.10
CA VAL A 340 0.64 2.14 0.77
C VAL A 340 1.40 0.85 0.49
N GLY A 341 1.83 0.62 -0.75
CA GLY A 341 2.67 -0.53 -1.12
C GLY A 341 4.01 -0.52 -0.39
N GLU A 342 4.65 0.66 -0.33
CA GLU A 342 5.89 0.83 0.45
C GLU A 342 5.68 0.46 1.93
N ALA A 343 4.61 0.93 2.54
CA ALA A 343 4.28 0.65 3.93
C ALA A 343 4.03 -0.84 4.18
N MET A 344 3.28 -1.50 3.30
CA MET A 344 3.01 -2.93 3.43
C MET A 344 4.28 -3.77 3.25
N MET A 345 5.17 -3.41 2.31
CA MET A 345 6.47 -4.06 2.19
C MET A 345 7.30 -3.90 3.45
N ALA A 346 7.38 -2.69 4.03
CA ALA A 346 8.10 -2.45 5.27
C ALA A 346 7.54 -3.28 6.43
N CYS A 347 6.20 -3.38 6.57
CA CYS A 347 5.57 -4.19 7.62
C CYS A 347 5.89 -5.69 7.47
N VAL A 348 5.86 -6.24 6.24
CA VAL A 348 6.24 -7.64 5.98
C VAL A 348 7.71 -7.87 6.32
N LEU A 349 8.59 -6.99 5.86
CA LEU A 349 10.03 -7.13 6.12
C LEU A 349 10.37 -6.99 7.61
N ALA A 350 9.71 -6.08 8.35
CA ALA A 350 9.88 -5.97 9.79
C ALA A 350 9.44 -7.24 10.53
N ASP A 351 8.34 -7.84 10.12
CA ASP A 351 7.87 -9.12 10.68
C ASP A 351 8.89 -10.25 10.42
N HIS A 352 9.35 -10.38 9.18
CA HIS A 352 10.35 -11.39 8.82
C HIS A 352 11.70 -11.16 9.48
N PHE A 353 12.13 -9.90 9.65
CA PHE A 353 13.33 -9.56 10.41
C PHE A 353 13.26 -10.05 11.87
N LEU A 354 12.16 -9.74 12.55
CA LEU A 354 11.97 -10.18 13.95
C LEU A 354 11.87 -11.70 14.07
N ARG A 355 11.20 -12.34 13.13
CA ARG A 355 11.10 -13.83 13.07
C ARG A 355 12.47 -14.46 12.81
N HIS A 356 13.26 -13.90 11.89
CA HIS A 356 14.61 -14.35 11.60
C HIS A 356 15.49 -14.28 12.85
N ARG A 357 15.51 -13.13 13.55
CA ARG A 357 16.24 -12.99 14.82
C ARG A 357 15.81 -14.00 15.88
N GLY A 358 14.50 -14.26 15.98
CA GLY A 358 13.97 -15.25 16.93
C GLY A 358 14.34 -16.70 16.60
N GLN A 359 14.60 -17.00 15.33
CA GLN A 359 14.89 -18.35 14.86
C GLN A 359 16.39 -18.68 14.83
N VAL A 360 17.22 -17.75 14.35
CA VAL A 360 18.66 -18.01 14.10
C VAL A 360 19.60 -17.28 15.05
N GLY A 361 19.07 -16.41 15.90
CA GLY A 361 19.85 -15.50 16.71
C GLY A 361 20.21 -14.22 15.95
N GLY A 362 20.56 -13.14 16.65
CA GLY A 362 20.89 -11.84 16.08
C GLY A 362 22.28 -11.41 16.46
#